data_f5e341146981bb01cd9b48e03f0801e3
#
_entry.id   f5e341146981bb01cd9b48e03f0801e3
#
_cell.length_a   1.000
_cell.length_b   1.000
_cell.length_c   1.000
_cell.angle_alpha   90.00
_cell.angle_beta   90.00
_cell.angle_gamma   90.00
#
_symmetry.space_group_name_H-M   'P 1'
#
loop_
_entity.id
_entity.type
_entity.pdbx_description
1 polymer ?
#
loop_
_entity_poly.entity_id
_entity_poly.type
_entity_poly.pdbx_seq_one_letter_code
_entity_poly.pdbx_strand_id
1 'polypeptide(L)' 'MDTSTSLPLVTQLAQALTGRGWMMTTAESCTGGLIAGACTELAGSSLWFDRGVVTYSNEAKVDLLGVPAELIAVAPP' A
#
# COMPACT_ATOMS: atom_id res chain seq x y z
N MET A 1 -5.22 -11.62 3.44
CA MET A 1 -5.78 -11.50 2.09
C MET A 1 -5.20 -12.60 1.21
N ASP A 2 -6.05 -13.30 0.52
CA ASP A 2 -5.62 -14.39 -0.35
C ASP A 2 -5.15 -13.83 -1.69
N THR A 3 -3.93 -14.19 -2.09
CA THR A 3 -3.34 -13.73 -3.35
C THR A 3 -4.18 -14.12 -4.56
N SER A 4 -4.75 -15.32 -4.55
CA SER A 4 -5.58 -15.79 -5.66
C SER A 4 -6.86 -14.96 -5.84
N THR A 5 -7.38 -14.37 -4.77
CA THR A 5 -8.56 -13.51 -4.81
C THR A 5 -8.22 -12.11 -5.30
N SER A 6 -7.05 -11.59 -4.95
CA SER A 6 -6.65 -10.22 -5.29
C SER A 6 -5.94 -10.11 -6.64
N LEU A 7 -5.43 -11.21 -7.19
CA LEU A 7 -4.61 -11.19 -8.40
C LEU A 7 -5.31 -10.55 -9.61
N PRO A 8 -6.60 -10.79 -9.87
CA PRO A 8 -7.26 -10.14 -11.00
C PRO A 8 -7.30 -8.61 -10.89
N LEU A 9 -7.51 -8.09 -9.66
CA LEU A 9 -7.51 -6.64 -9.42
C LEU A 9 -6.11 -6.07 -9.56
N VAL A 10 -5.10 -6.75 -9.06
CA VAL A 10 -3.70 -6.33 -9.18
C VAL A 10 -3.29 -6.29 -10.64
N THR A 11 -3.70 -7.26 -11.44
CA THR A 11 -3.41 -7.30 -12.86
C THR A 11 -4.03 -6.10 -13.59
N GLN A 12 -5.27 -5.76 -13.29
CA GLN A 12 -5.93 -4.58 -13.87
C GLN A 12 -5.22 -3.30 -13.47
N LEU A 13 -4.83 -3.20 -12.21
CA LEU A 13 -4.10 -2.03 -11.70
C LEU A 13 -2.76 -1.89 -12.41
N ALA A 14 -2.02 -2.99 -12.54
CA ALA A 14 -0.73 -3.00 -13.22
C ALA A 14 -0.85 -2.51 -14.68
N GLN A 15 -1.87 -2.97 -15.39
CA GLN A 15 -2.11 -2.55 -16.77
C GLN A 15 -2.44 -1.06 -16.85
N ALA A 16 -3.27 -0.56 -15.95
CA ALA A 16 -3.64 0.85 -15.92
C ALA A 16 -2.45 1.75 -15.63
N LEU A 17 -1.64 1.39 -14.65
CA LEU A 17 -0.47 2.19 -14.25
C LEU A 17 0.62 2.14 -15.32
N THR A 18 0.92 0.97 -15.84
CA THR A 18 1.93 0.80 -16.88
C THR A 18 1.55 1.55 -18.13
N GLY A 19 0.28 1.49 -18.53
CA GLY A 19 -0.21 2.20 -19.71
C GLY A 19 -0.10 3.71 -19.60
N ARG A 20 -0.09 4.25 -18.38
CA ARG A 20 0.04 5.70 -18.13
C ARG A 20 1.45 6.12 -17.76
N GLY A 21 2.36 5.17 -17.59
CA GLY A 21 3.71 5.46 -17.10
C GLY A 21 3.73 5.93 -15.67
N TRP A 22 2.78 5.49 -14.85
CA TRP A 22 2.67 5.90 -13.45
C TRP A 22 3.23 4.82 -12.53
N MET A 23 3.78 5.27 -11.42
CA MET A 23 4.20 4.43 -10.31
C MET A 23 3.25 4.62 -9.14
N MET A 24 3.13 3.59 -8.30
CA MET A 24 2.32 3.70 -7.09
C MET A 24 3.13 3.42 -5.84
N THR A 25 2.67 3.96 -4.76
CA THR A 25 3.17 3.71 -3.41
C THR A 25 1.98 3.38 -2.53
N THR A 26 2.16 2.46 -1.60
CA THR A 26 1.12 2.13 -0.62
C THR A 26 1.52 2.58 0.77
N ALA A 27 0.52 2.95 1.56
CA ALA A 27 0.67 3.20 2.98
C ALA A 27 -0.39 2.38 3.69
N GLU A 28 0.03 1.45 4.53
CA GLU A 28 -0.86 0.50 5.20
C GLU A 28 -0.67 0.57 6.70
N SER A 29 -1.76 0.35 7.43
CA SER A 29 -1.68 0.09 8.86
C SER A 29 -2.63 -1.05 9.20
N CYS A 30 -2.32 -1.79 10.29
CA CYS A 30 -3.09 -2.93 10.79
C CYS A 30 -3.08 -4.17 9.89
N THR A 31 -2.59 -4.10 8.68
CA THR A 31 -2.57 -5.21 7.73
C THR A 31 -1.20 -5.87 7.57
N GLY A 32 -0.15 -5.28 8.14
CA GLY A 32 1.19 -5.84 8.08
C GLY A 32 1.81 -5.88 6.69
N GLY A 33 1.29 -5.11 5.73
CA GLY A 33 1.83 -5.05 4.39
C GLY A 33 1.15 -5.98 3.40
N LEU A 34 -0.07 -6.42 3.67
CA LEU A 34 -0.80 -7.34 2.78
C LEU A 34 -1.07 -6.74 1.41
N ILE A 35 -1.33 -5.44 1.32
CA ILE A 35 -1.57 -4.79 0.03
C ILE A 35 -0.28 -4.77 -0.80
N ALA A 36 0.82 -4.35 -0.18
CA ALA A 36 2.12 -4.36 -0.86
C ALA A 36 2.51 -5.79 -1.27
N GLY A 37 2.24 -6.77 -0.40
CA GLY A 37 2.48 -8.17 -0.71
C GLY A 37 1.68 -8.65 -1.90
N ALA A 38 0.39 -8.29 -1.97
CA ALA A 38 -0.45 -8.66 -3.10
C ALA A 38 0.07 -8.05 -4.42
N CYS A 39 0.52 -6.80 -4.37
CA CYS A 39 1.07 -6.13 -5.55
C CYS A 39 2.34 -6.80 -6.04
N THR A 40 3.24 -7.15 -5.12
CA THR A 40 4.56 -7.71 -5.48
C THR A 40 4.50 -9.19 -5.87
N GLU A 41 3.37 -9.87 -5.66
CA GLU A 41 3.18 -11.22 -6.17
C GLU A 41 3.13 -11.27 -7.70
N LEU A 42 2.70 -10.20 -8.33
CA LEU A 42 2.63 -10.14 -9.79
C LEU A 42 4.03 -9.92 -10.38
N ALA A 43 4.42 -10.77 -11.32
CA ALA A 43 5.70 -10.62 -12.01
C ALA A 43 5.76 -9.28 -12.73
N GLY A 44 6.92 -8.62 -12.67
CA GLY A 44 7.12 -7.33 -13.31
C GLY A 44 6.57 -6.15 -12.53
N SER A 45 6.20 -6.33 -11.27
CA SER A 45 5.62 -5.26 -10.45
C SER A 45 6.54 -4.06 -10.27
N SER A 46 7.86 -4.23 -10.42
CA SER A 46 8.81 -3.12 -10.32
C SER A 46 8.58 -2.04 -11.37
N LEU A 47 7.83 -2.32 -12.43
CA LEU A 47 7.51 -1.34 -13.46
C LEU A 47 6.47 -0.32 -13.01
N TRP A 48 5.70 -0.63 -11.98
CA TRP A 48 4.60 0.23 -11.55
C TRP A 48 4.47 0.37 -10.03
N PHE A 49 5.17 -0.45 -9.26
CA PHE A 49 5.16 -0.39 -7.79
C PHE A 49 6.50 0.11 -7.30
N ASP A 50 6.51 1.28 -6.63
CA ASP A 50 7.73 1.90 -6.13
C ASP A 50 8.08 1.40 -4.74
N ARG A 51 7.17 1.60 -3.79
CA ARG A 51 7.42 1.23 -2.39
C ARG A 51 6.13 1.11 -1.61
N GLY A 52 6.21 0.37 -0.51
CA GLY A 52 5.13 0.33 0.47
C GLY A 52 5.65 0.74 1.84
N VAL A 53 4.87 1.52 2.55
CA VAL A 53 5.16 1.92 3.92
C VAL A 53 4.14 1.23 4.82
N VAL A 54 4.60 0.51 5.82
CA VAL A 54 3.74 -0.16 6.79
C VAL A 54 3.89 0.53 8.13
N THR A 55 2.79 1.07 8.64
CA THR A 55 2.76 1.66 9.96
C THR A 55 1.79 0.87 10.82
N TYR A 56 2.08 0.76 12.09
CA TYR A 56 1.20 0.10 13.04
C TYR A 56 0.93 0.98 14.26
N SER A 57 2.00 1.49 14.86
CA SER A 57 1.86 2.39 16.01
C SER A 57 1.43 3.78 15.54
N ASN A 58 0.81 4.54 16.48
CA ASN A 58 0.46 5.92 16.20
C ASN A 58 1.69 6.79 15.95
N GLU A 59 2.80 6.49 16.64
CA GLU A 59 4.06 7.19 16.43
C GLU A 59 4.59 7.00 15.01
N ALA A 60 4.49 5.77 14.48
CA ALA A 60 4.93 5.48 13.12
C ALA A 60 4.08 6.24 12.10
N LYS A 61 2.78 6.40 12.34
CA LYS A 61 1.90 7.17 11.44
C LYS A 61 2.31 8.62 11.37
N VAL A 62 2.67 9.21 12.51
CA VAL A 62 3.15 10.59 12.57
C VAL A 62 4.50 10.71 11.86
N ASP A 63 5.45 9.82 12.19
CA ASP A 63 6.82 9.93 11.72
C ASP A 63 6.96 9.66 10.23
N LEU A 64 6.29 8.62 9.73
CA LEU A 64 6.48 8.15 8.35
C LEU A 64 5.47 8.76 7.38
N LEU A 65 4.26 9.04 7.84
CA LEU A 65 3.18 9.50 6.98
C LEU A 65 2.79 10.95 7.22
N GLY A 66 3.34 11.58 8.26
CA GLY A 66 3.01 12.95 8.58
C GLY A 66 1.59 13.15 9.09
N VAL A 67 0.96 12.10 9.63
CA VAL A 67 -0.40 12.22 10.17
C VAL A 67 -0.36 13.10 11.41
N PRO A 68 -1.19 14.16 11.49
CA PRO A 68 -1.21 15.01 12.67
C PRO A 68 -1.60 14.22 13.92
N ALA A 69 -0.83 14.37 15.00
CA ALA A 69 -1.07 13.65 16.25
C ALA A 69 -2.47 13.93 16.79
N GLU A 70 -3.00 15.12 16.55
CA GLU A 70 -4.33 15.53 17.01
C GLU A 70 -5.42 14.67 16.38
N LEU A 71 -5.26 14.25 15.12
CA LEU A 71 -6.23 13.39 14.46
C LEU A 71 -6.24 11.98 15.06
N ILE A 72 -5.07 11.49 15.45
CA ILE A 72 -4.97 10.17 16.08
C ILE A 72 -5.62 10.20 17.47
N ALA A 73 -5.49 11.31 18.19
CA ALA A 73 -6.05 11.47 19.52
C ALA A 73 -7.58 11.46 19.54
N VAL A 74 -8.23 11.91 18.45
CA VAL A 74 -9.69 12.01 18.38
C VAL A 74 -10.34 10.89 17.56
N ALA A 75 -9.58 10.20 16.73
CA ALA A 75 -10.09 9.13 15.88
C ALA A 75 -9.72 7.78 16.50
N PRO A 76 -10.69 6.86 16.67
CA PRO A 76 -10.35 5.51 17.15
C PRO A 76 -9.46 4.79 16.15
N PRO A 77 -8.65 3.87 16.65
CA PRO A 77 -7.78 3.09 15.78
C PRO A 77 -8.56 2.18 14.82
#